data_0006e13301b7b9054a74aa47699125b9
#
_entry.id   0006e13301b7b9054a74aa47699125b9
#
_cell.length_a   1.000
_cell.length_b   1.000
_cell.length_c   1.000
_cell.angle_alpha   90.00
_cell.angle_beta   90.00
_cell.angle_gamma   90.00
#
_symmetry.space_group_name_H-M   'P 1'
#
loop_
_entity.id
_entity.type
_entity.pdbx_description
1 polymer ?
#
loop_
_entity_poly.entity_id
_entity_poly.type
_entity_poly.pdbx_seq_one_letter_code
_entity_poly.pdbx_strand_id
1 'polypeptide(L)'
;MTDPASIAEEVARSSYGKLLAFLAARTRDVAGAEDALSEAFATALATWPHQGVPSNPRAWLLTVARRKRLDTIRRAYTSRQAEPHLALLAEELTMEPAADLPDERLALMFVCAHPAIDPSARAPLMLQTVLGFDAAAIASAFLTAPATMGQRLVRAKARIKLAGIPFRVPDRAEVPERLEFVLDAIYAAFTAGWTDPAGTEPRRRNLSDEAIWLGRLIVSLLPEDPEALGLLALMLYADARRAARRTQDGEYIPLDKQDIAAWDTDLIEQAEALLLQASSCGAVGRFQLEAAIQSAHVVRRRTGHPDWQAIVGLYDALWAITGSPVVAINRAAALAEVAGAAAGLAALEGLSGDARLAEYQPYWAARAGLLVRTGALTEASAAYERAIGLETDPAVRRLLWQRSSQIRQGPLPC
;
A
#
# COMPACT_ATOMS: atom_id res chain seq x y z
N MET A 1 -19.36 3.57 -32.19
CA MET A 1 -17.94 3.89 -32.38
C MET A 1 -17.40 4.33 -31.02
N THR A 2 -16.44 3.63 -30.47
CA THR A 2 -15.84 3.98 -29.16
C THR A 2 -15.06 5.29 -29.31
N ASP A 3 -15.25 6.22 -28.40
CA ASP A 3 -14.57 7.52 -28.41
C ASP A 3 -13.05 7.33 -28.32
N PRO A 4 -12.24 7.91 -29.21
CA PRO A 4 -10.78 7.82 -29.16
C PRO A 4 -10.15 8.27 -27.83
N ALA A 5 -10.75 9.25 -27.14
CA ALA A 5 -10.32 9.69 -25.82
C ALA A 5 -10.54 8.59 -24.77
N SER A 6 -11.66 7.88 -24.82
CA SER A 6 -11.97 6.75 -23.94
C SER A 6 -10.97 5.59 -24.16
N ILE A 7 -10.57 5.33 -25.39
CA ILE A 7 -9.54 4.31 -25.70
C ILE A 7 -8.17 4.73 -25.14
N ALA A 8 -7.80 6.01 -25.29
CA ALA A 8 -6.54 6.51 -24.73
C ALA A 8 -6.53 6.41 -23.20
N GLU A 9 -7.64 6.70 -22.53
CA GLU A 9 -7.81 6.55 -21.08
C GLU A 9 -7.71 5.09 -20.65
N GLU A 10 -8.35 4.17 -21.37
CA GLU A 10 -8.28 2.73 -21.09
C GLU A 10 -6.85 2.20 -21.23
N VAL A 11 -6.12 2.60 -22.28
CA VAL A 11 -4.71 2.25 -22.48
C VAL A 11 -3.84 2.85 -21.40
N ALA A 12 -4.09 4.10 -20.98
CA ALA A 12 -3.37 4.71 -19.87
C ALA A 12 -3.60 3.92 -18.58
N ARG A 13 -4.85 3.62 -18.24
CA ARG A 13 -5.21 2.87 -17.03
C ARG A 13 -4.61 1.46 -17.01
N SER A 14 -4.65 0.73 -18.13
CA SER A 14 -4.23 -0.68 -18.19
C SER A 14 -2.74 -0.88 -18.47
N SER A 15 -2.05 0.12 -19.02
CA SER A 15 -0.72 -0.13 -19.63
C SER A 15 0.32 0.93 -19.29
N TYR A 16 -0.03 2.04 -18.63
CA TYR A 16 0.89 3.13 -18.32
C TYR A 16 2.18 2.64 -17.66
N GLY A 17 2.06 1.90 -16.55
CA GLY A 17 3.21 1.39 -15.79
C GLY A 17 4.08 0.43 -16.61
N LYS A 18 3.48 -0.41 -17.46
CA LYS A 18 4.23 -1.32 -18.34
C LYS A 18 5.01 -0.56 -19.41
N LEU A 19 4.39 0.46 -20.01
CA LEU A 19 5.03 1.33 -21.01
C LEU A 19 6.15 2.17 -20.38
N LEU A 20 5.90 2.75 -19.21
CA LEU A 20 6.89 3.54 -18.50
C LEU A 20 8.08 2.69 -18.06
N ALA A 21 7.85 1.53 -17.46
CA ALA A 21 8.88 0.61 -17.03
C ALA A 21 9.79 0.20 -18.20
N PHE A 22 9.18 -0.14 -19.33
CA PHE A 22 9.89 -0.49 -20.55
C PHE A 22 10.78 0.65 -21.08
N LEU A 23 10.30 1.89 -21.09
CA LEU A 23 11.08 3.06 -21.52
C LEU A 23 12.19 3.39 -20.51
N ALA A 24 11.88 3.35 -19.22
CA ALA A 24 12.82 3.69 -18.15
C ALA A 24 13.95 2.66 -18.02
N ALA A 25 13.67 1.37 -18.22
CA ALA A 25 14.68 0.30 -18.17
C ALA A 25 15.80 0.51 -19.18
N ARG A 26 15.46 1.00 -20.36
CA ARG A 26 16.44 1.26 -21.45
C ARG A 26 17.21 2.54 -21.27
N THR A 27 16.57 3.56 -20.74
CA THR A 27 17.16 4.91 -20.64
C THR A 27 17.79 5.18 -19.27
N ARG A 28 17.50 4.38 -18.26
CA ARG A 28 17.84 4.59 -16.83
C ARG A 28 17.43 5.97 -16.33
N ASP A 29 16.37 6.52 -16.90
CA ASP A 29 15.87 7.85 -16.63
C ASP A 29 14.33 7.83 -16.55
N VAL A 30 13.80 7.61 -15.32
CA VAL A 30 12.36 7.54 -15.07
C VAL A 30 11.69 8.85 -15.45
N ALA A 31 12.25 10.00 -15.06
CA ALA A 31 11.68 11.31 -15.35
C ALA A 31 11.55 11.57 -16.86
N GLY A 32 12.62 11.34 -17.60
CA GLY A 32 12.56 11.55 -19.04
C GLY A 32 11.72 10.51 -19.79
N ALA A 33 11.54 9.30 -19.25
CA ALA A 33 10.61 8.32 -19.79
C ALA A 33 9.15 8.74 -19.55
N GLU A 34 8.85 9.28 -18.36
CA GLU A 34 7.53 9.81 -17.99
C GLU A 34 7.13 11.02 -18.86
N ASP A 35 8.04 11.98 -19.04
CA ASP A 35 7.82 13.14 -19.91
C ASP A 35 7.51 12.70 -21.35
N ALA A 36 8.32 11.80 -21.89
CA ALA A 36 8.15 11.30 -23.26
C ALA A 36 6.82 10.53 -23.43
N LEU A 37 6.43 9.74 -22.43
CA LEU A 37 5.17 9.00 -22.45
C LEU A 37 3.96 9.95 -22.33
N SER A 38 4.05 10.97 -21.49
CA SER A 38 3.02 12.00 -21.33
C SER A 38 2.82 12.78 -22.64
N GLU A 39 3.91 13.16 -23.34
CA GLU A 39 3.82 13.79 -24.65
C GLU A 39 3.23 12.84 -25.72
N ALA A 40 3.49 11.53 -25.62
CA ALA A 40 2.90 10.55 -26.53
C ALA A 40 1.38 10.44 -26.34
N PHE A 41 0.89 10.42 -25.08
CA PHE A 41 -0.54 10.45 -24.79
C PHE A 41 -1.19 11.75 -25.26
N ALA A 42 -0.56 12.91 -25.03
CA ALA A 42 -1.04 14.19 -25.54
C ALA A 42 -1.15 14.19 -27.08
N THR A 43 -0.15 13.58 -27.77
CA THR A 43 -0.19 13.41 -29.22
C THR A 43 -1.33 12.47 -29.65
N ALA A 44 -1.58 11.39 -28.93
CA ALA A 44 -2.69 10.47 -29.19
C ALA A 44 -4.05 11.18 -29.10
N LEU A 45 -4.27 11.94 -28.02
CA LEU A 45 -5.50 12.73 -27.84
C LEU A 45 -5.73 13.77 -28.95
N ALA A 46 -4.66 14.32 -29.52
CA ALA A 46 -4.73 15.27 -30.62
C ALA A 46 -4.95 14.60 -31.99
N THR A 47 -4.39 13.41 -32.22
CA THR A 47 -4.35 12.80 -33.58
C THR A 47 -5.42 11.73 -33.80
N TRP A 48 -5.70 10.90 -32.80
CA TRP A 48 -6.66 9.80 -32.94
C TRP A 48 -8.09 10.22 -33.29
N PRO A 49 -8.62 11.36 -32.82
CA PRO A 49 -9.94 11.85 -33.25
C PRO A 49 -10.04 12.09 -34.76
N HIS A 50 -8.90 12.42 -35.41
CA HIS A 50 -8.89 12.78 -36.85
C HIS A 50 -8.36 11.66 -37.76
N GLN A 51 -7.43 10.84 -37.25
CA GLN A 51 -6.74 9.82 -38.06
C GLN A 51 -7.22 8.38 -37.74
N GLY A 52 -8.06 8.24 -36.72
CA GLY A 52 -8.46 6.94 -36.19
C GLY A 52 -7.46 6.37 -35.18
N VAL A 53 -7.95 5.47 -34.34
CA VAL A 53 -7.12 4.75 -33.37
C VAL A 53 -6.32 3.67 -34.11
N PRO A 54 -4.99 3.58 -33.89
CA PRO A 54 -4.16 2.56 -34.52
C PRO A 54 -4.55 1.16 -34.05
N SER A 55 -4.31 0.14 -34.87
CA SER A 55 -4.60 -1.28 -34.54
C SER A 55 -3.86 -1.76 -33.26
N ASN A 56 -2.68 -1.20 -32.98
CA ASN A 56 -1.94 -1.43 -31.74
C ASN A 56 -1.61 -0.09 -31.05
N PRO A 57 -2.51 0.45 -30.20
CA PRO A 57 -2.32 1.72 -29.52
C PRO A 57 -1.05 1.77 -28.65
N ARG A 58 -0.71 0.67 -27.99
CA ARG A 58 0.48 0.56 -27.10
C ARG A 58 1.77 0.71 -27.92
N ALA A 59 1.90 0.00 -29.02
CA ALA A 59 3.06 0.09 -29.91
C ALA A 59 3.22 1.50 -30.51
N TRP A 60 2.10 2.13 -30.88
CA TRP A 60 2.10 3.48 -31.38
C TRP A 60 2.58 4.49 -30.33
N LEU A 61 2.07 4.40 -29.08
CA LEU A 61 2.51 5.25 -27.98
C LEU A 61 4.00 5.11 -27.71
N LEU A 62 4.53 3.88 -27.69
CA LEU A 62 5.97 3.66 -27.53
C LEU A 62 6.78 4.28 -28.63
N THR A 63 6.34 4.15 -29.88
CA THR A 63 7.02 4.74 -31.04
C THR A 63 7.08 6.25 -30.92
N VAL A 64 5.98 6.88 -30.56
CA VAL A 64 5.91 8.34 -30.37
C VAL A 64 6.77 8.77 -29.18
N ALA A 65 6.67 8.08 -28.03
CA ALA A 65 7.49 8.39 -26.86
C ALA A 65 9.01 8.29 -27.15
N ARG A 66 9.45 7.24 -27.86
CA ARG A 66 10.84 7.08 -28.28
C ARG A 66 11.30 8.23 -29.17
N ARG A 67 10.50 8.64 -30.17
CA ARG A 67 10.83 9.78 -31.04
C ARG A 67 10.96 11.07 -30.23
N LYS A 68 10.01 11.34 -29.31
CA LYS A 68 10.05 12.51 -28.44
C LYS A 68 11.30 12.52 -27.55
N ARG A 69 11.66 11.35 -27.00
CA ARG A 69 12.88 11.20 -26.21
C ARG A 69 14.14 11.53 -27.00
N LEU A 70 14.26 11.02 -28.23
CA LEU A 70 15.39 11.33 -29.11
C LEU A 70 15.48 12.82 -29.44
N ASP A 71 14.34 13.46 -29.71
CA ASP A 71 14.32 14.89 -30.02
C ASP A 71 14.77 15.72 -28.80
N THR A 72 14.40 15.31 -27.60
CA THR A 72 14.83 15.96 -26.35
C THR A 72 16.32 15.80 -26.13
N ILE A 73 16.87 14.59 -26.35
CA ILE A 73 18.31 14.34 -26.26
C ILE A 73 19.08 15.12 -27.32
N ARG A 74 18.61 15.13 -28.56
CA ARG A 74 19.23 15.92 -29.65
C ARG A 74 19.30 17.41 -29.36
N ARG A 75 18.25 17.97 -28.74
CA ARG A 75 18.22 19.38 -28.33
C ARG A 75 19.17 19.68 -27.16
N ALA A 76 19.28 18.75 -26.19
CA ALA A 76 20.16 18.90 -25.03
C ALA A 76 21.64 18.78 -25.35
N TYR A 77 22.00 18.03 -26.40
CA TYR A 77 23.38 17.82 -26.85
C TYR A 77 23.64 18.57 -28.13
N THR A 78 23.98 19.82 -28.06
CA THR A 78 24.66 20.55 -29.12
C THR A 78 26.09 20.05 -29.17
N SER A 79 26.43 19.20 -30.18
CA SER A 79 27.80 18.79 -30.60
C SER A 79 28.32 17.41 -30.13
N ARG A 80 29.15 16.88 -30.94
CA ARG A 80 30.14 15.74 -30.99
C ARG A 80 30.22 14.66 -29.88
N GLN A 81 29.72 14.89 -28.69
CA GLN A 81 29.68 13.87 -27.61
C GLN A 81 28.41 12.99 -27.62
N ALA A 82 27.44 13.31 -28.46
CA ALA A 82 26.13 12.63 -28.51
C ALA A 82 26.12 11.41 -29.49
N GLU A 83 27.05 11.31 -30.41
CA GLU A 83 27.03 10.29 -31.48
C GLU A 83 26.93 8.84 -30.99
N PRO A 84 27.69 8.38 -29.96
CA PRO A 84 27.61 6.98 -29.54
C PRO A 84 26.27 6.68 -28.81
N HIS A 85 25.72 7.67 -28.08
CA HIS A 85 24.46 7.52 -27.37
C HIS A 85 23.24 7.59 -28.30
N LEU A 86 23.35 8.41 -29.35
CA LEU A 86 22.33 8.51 -30.41
C LEU A 86 22.31 7.27 -31.30
N ALA A 87 23.47 6.63 -31.55
CA ALA A 87 23.55 5.39 -32.31
C ALA A 87 22.85 4.22 -31.58
N LEU A 88 23.10 4.05 -30.27
CA LEU A 88 22.44 3.05 -29.47
C LEU A 88 20.93 3.27 -29.40
N LEU A 89 20.48 4.52 -29.23
CA LEU A 89 19.06 4.87 -29.21
C LEU A 89 18.40 4.74 -30.60
N ALA A 90 19.13 4.98 -31.67
CA ALA A 90 18.66 4.78 -33.05
C ALA A 90 18.50 3.28 -33.37
N GLU A 91 19.41 2.45 -32.91
CA GLU A 91 19.33 0.98 -33.04
C GLU A 91 18.11 0.42 -32.27
N GLU A 92 17.81 0.93 -31.07
CA GLU A 92 16.60 0.60 -30.32
C GLU A 92 15.30 1.06 -31.00
N LEU A 93 15.33 2.11 -31.79
CA LEU A 93 14.17 2.60 -32.55
C LEU A 93 13.85 1.77 -33.79
N THR A 94 14.84 1.07 -34.34
CA THR A 94 14.65 0.20 -35.51
C THR A 94 14.10 -1.18 -35.13
N MET A 95 14.15 -1.56 -33.87
CA MET A 95 13.47 -2.76 -33.41
C MET A 95 11.95 -2.56 -33.44
N GLU A 96 11.26 -3.31 -34.30
CA GLU A 96 9.80 -3.37 -34.29
C GLU A 96 9.32 -3.70 -32.86
N PRO A 97 8.29 -3.01 -32.37
CA PRO A 97 7.71 -3.34 -31.06
C PRO A 97 7.22 -4.76 -31.14
N ALA A 98 7.86 -5.68 -30.41
CA ALA A 98 7.39 -7.04 -30.26
C ALA A 98 5.93 -7.01 -29.83
N ALA A 99 5.11 -7.90 -30.38
CA ALA A 99 3.69 -8.00 -30.06
C ALA A 99 3.47 -8.19 -28.53
N ASP A 100 4.47 -8.72 -27.84
CA ASP A 100 4.50 -8.90 -26.40
C ASP A 100 5.72 -8.17 -25.79
N LEU A 101 5.43 -7.05 -25.11
CA LEU A 101 6.45 -6.26 -24.43
C LEU A 101 6.87 -6.98 -23.14
N PRO A 102 8.20 -7.11 -22.86
CA PRO A 102 8.65 -7.63 -21.58
C PRO A 102 8.09 -6.77 -20.43
N ASP A 103 7.72 -7.44 -19.35
CA ASP A 103 7.16 -6.78 -18.19
C ASP A 103 8.26 -6.33 -17.22
N GLU A 104 8.69 -5.08 -17.38
CA GLU A 104 9.74 -4.46 -16.56
C GLU A 104 9.22 -3.81 -15.27
N ARG A 105 7.93 -4.01 -14.93
CA ARG A 105 7.32 -3.35 -13.76
C ARG A 105 7.94 -3.81 -12.45
N LEU A 106 8.31 -5.08 -12.33
CA LEU A 106 9.02 -5.58 -11.15
C LEU A 106 10.37 -4.87 -10.97
N ALA A 107 11.15 -4.75 -12.04
CA ALA A 107 12.41 -4.02 -12.00
C ALA A 107 12.20 -2.56 -11.61
N LEU A 108 11.16 -1.90 -12.13
CA LEU A 108 10.79 -0.54 -11.76
C LEU A 108 10.39 -0.42 -10.28
N MET A 109 9.66 -1.39 -9.73
CA MET A 109 9.31 -1.42 -8.30
C MET A 109 10.57 -1.51 -7.43
N PHE A 110 11.53 -2.38 -7.76
CA PHE A 110 12.82 -2.45 -7.06
C PHE A 110 13.64 -1.17 -7.15
N VAL A 111 13.56 -0.47 -8.28
CA VAL A 111 14.16 0.86 -8.43
C VAL A 111 13.50 1.88 -7.52
N CYS A 112 12.16 1.93 -7.48
CA CYS A 112 11.41 2.87 -6.64
C CYS A 112 11.62 2.62 -5.14
N ALA A 113 11.76 1.36 -4.74
CA ALA A 113 11.95 0.94 -3.35
C ALA A 113 13.43 0.82 -2.94
N HIS A 114 14.38 1.24 -3.80
CA HIS A 114 15.80 1.12 -3.53
C HIS A 114 16.20 1.84 -2.23
N PRO A 115 17.12 1.27 -1.40
CA PRO A 115 17.55 1.86 -0.12
C PRO A 115 18.06 3.30 -0.23
N ALA A 116 18.65 3.68 -1.37
CA ALA A 116 19.09 5.06 -1.64
C ALA A 116 17.96 6.08 -1.79
N ILE A 117 16.70 5.62 -1.90
CA ILE A 117 15.51 6.48 -1.96
C ILE A 117 14.95 6.65 -0.54
N ASP A 118 14.58 7.89 -0.22
CA ASP A 118 13.94 8.20 1.06
C ASP A 118 12.70 7.30 1.29
N PRO A 119 12.59 6.62 2.44
CA PRO A 119 11.47 5.73 2.74
C PRO A 119 10.11 6.38 2.50
N SER A 120 9.96 7.67 2.86
CA SER A 120 8.70 8.43 2.67
C SER A 120 8.37 8.71 1.20
N ALA A 121 9.30 8.50 0.29
CA ALA A 121 9.10 8.71 -1.16
C ALA A 121 8.85 7.40 -1.92
N ARG A 122 9.19 6.24 -1.36
CA ARG A 122 9.13 4.95 -2.07
C ARG A 122 7.73 4.59 -2.53
N ALA A 123 6.75 4.56 -1.61
CA ALA A 123 5.35 4.29 -1.95
C ALA A 123 4.76 5.35 -2.90
N PRO A 124 4.89 6.67 -2.62
CA PRO A 124 4.47 7.71 -3.56
C PRO A 124 5.07 7.57 -4.96
N LEU A 125 6.36 7.26 -5.05
CA LEU A 125 7.05 7.08 -6.33
C LEU A 125 6.51 5.87 -7.10
N MET A 126 6.28 4.76 -6.41
CA MET A 126 5.70 3.55 -6.99
C MET A 126 4.28 3.78 -7.53
N LEU A 127 3.45 4.47 -6.76
CA LEU A 127 2.09 4.84 -7.20
C LEU A 127 2.12 5.72 -8.45
N GLN A 128 3.04 6.69 -8.52
CA GLN A 128 3.18 7.52 -9.70
C GLN A 128 3.67 6.73 -10.91
N THR A 129 4.75 5.96 -10.75
CA THR A 129 5.46 5.37 -11.91
C THR A 129 4.83 4.07 -12.39
N VAL A 130 4.30 3.25 -11.49
CA VAL A 130 3.70 1.96 -11.85
C VAL A 130 2.20 2.09 -12.15
N LEU A 131 1.50 2.96 -11.43
CA LEU A 131 0.04 3.13 -11.53
C LEU A 131 -0.39 4.42 -12.23
N GLY A 132 0.52 5.38 -12.44
CA GLY A 132 0.22 6.62 -13.15
C GLY A 132 -0.57 7.65 -12.34
N PHE A 133 -0.57 7.57 -11.00
CA PHE A 133 -1.21 8.58 -10.16
C PHE A 133 -0.52 9.93 -10.27
N ASP A 134 -1.30 11.00 -10.30
CA ASP A 134 -0.75 12.35 -10.22
C ASP A 134 -0.30 12.73 -8.80
N ALA A 135 0.63 13.69 -8.72
CA ALA A 135 1.21 14.11 -7.44
C ALA A 135 0.16 14.69 -6.47
N ALA A 136 -0.95 15.26 -6.96
CA ALA A 136 -1.99 15.84 -6.12
C ALA A 136 -2.84 14.73 -5.48
N ALA A 137 -3.19 13.68 -6.25
CA ALA A 137 -3.89 12.51 -5.74
C ALA A 137 -3.06 11.78 -4.67
N ILE A 138 -1.75 11.58 -4.93
CA ILE A 138 -0.83 10.96 -3.97
C ILE A 138 -0.69 11.84 -2.72
N ALA A 139 -0.54 13.16 -2.88
CA ALA A 139 -0.41 14.10 -1.77
C ALA A 139 -1.61 14.04 -0.82
N SER A 140 -2.82 14.01 -1.37
CA SER A 140 -4.06 13.85 -0.59
C SER A 140 -4.05 12.55 0.21
N ALA A 141 -3.68 11.43 -0.40
CA ALA A 141 -3.64 10.14 0.25
C ALA A 141 -2.63 10.06 1.41
N PHE A 142 -1.48 10.71 1.25
CA PHE A 142 -0.41 10.73 2.26
C PHE A 142 -0.47 11.96 3.20
N LEU A 143 -1.60 12.69 3.23
CA LEU A 143 -1.82 13.88 4.07
C LEU A 143 -0.68 14.90 3.95
N THR A 144 -0.22 15.13 2.72
CA THR A 144 0.90 16.02 2.41
C THR A 144 0.43 17.11 1.44
N ALA A 145 1.02 18.31 1.50
CA ALA A 145 0.72 19.35 0.52
C ALA A 145 1.17 18.94 -0.90
N PRO A 146 0.38 19.19 -1.96
CA PRO A 146 0.69 18.81 -3.33
C PRO A 146 2.08 19.27 -3.81
N ALA A 147 2.47 20.51 -3.48
CA ALA A 147 3.78 21.05 -3.82
C ALA A 147 4.92 20.26 -3.14
N THR A 148 4.76 19.90 -1.87
CA THR A 148 5.74 19.10 -1.11
C THR A 148 5.88 17.71 -1.72
N MET A 149 4.75 17.06 -2.07
CA MET A 149 4.77 15.75 -2.72
C MET A 149 5.44 15.83 -4.10
N GLY A 150 5.10 16.81 -4.92
CA GLY A 150 5.73 17.04 -6.22
C GLY A 150 7.25 17.16 -6.10
N GLN A 151 7.74 17.98 -5.18
CA GLN A 151 9.18 18.14 -4.94
C GLN A 151 9.84 16.85 -4.44
N ARG A 152 9.15 16.07 -3.60
CA ARG A 152 9.62 14.77 -3.10
C ARG A 152 9.79 13.78 -4.26
N LEU A 153 8.81 13.67 -5.13
CA LEU A 153 8.84 12.80 -6.31
C LEU A 153 9.93 13.20 -7.31
N VAL A 154 10.09 14.51 -7.58
CA VAL A 154 11.16 15.03 -8.43
C VAL A 154 12.54 14.66 -7.86
N ARG A 155 12.76 14.88 -6.55
CA ARG A 155 14.03 14.53 -5.89
C ARG A 155 14.29 13.02 -5.92
N ALA A 156 13.27 12.20 -5.72
CA ALA A 156 13.40 10.75 -5.77
C ALA A 156 13.80 10.27 -7.18
N LYS A 157 13.16 10.78 -8.25
CA LYS A 157 13.52 10.48 -9.64
C LYS A 157 14.93 10.95 -9.99
N ALA A 158 15.32 12.14 -9.56
CA ALA A 158 16.69 12.63 -9.74
C ALA A 158 17.71 11.76 -8.99
N ARG A 159 17.38 11.26 -7.80
CA ARG A 159 18.25 10.37 -7.03
C ARG A 159 18.46 9.04 -7.72
N ILE A 160 17.43 8.46 -8.37
CA ILE A 160 17.57 7.23 -9.17
C ILE A 160 18.67 7.41 -10.22
N LYS A 161 18.61 8.51 -10.98
CA LYS A 161 19.57 8.84 -12.04
C LYS A 161 20.97 9.08 -11.49
N LEU A 162 21.10 9.92 -10.46
CA LEU A 162 22.39 10.30 -9.87
C LEU A 162 23.10 9.14 -9.17
N ALA A 163 22.34 8.25 -8.50
CA ALA A 163 22.89 7.08 -7.82
C ALA A 163 23.18 5.92 -8.77
N GLY A 164 22.83 6.03 -10.06
CA GLY A 164 23.02 4.98 -11.04
C GLY A 164 22.27 3.68 -10.72
N ILE A 165 21.09 3.79 -10.08
CA ILE A 165 20.32 2.61 -9.64
C ILE A 165 20.02 1.74 -10.87
N PRO A 166 20.43 0.45 -10.84
CA PRO A 166 20.24 -0.42 -11.98
C PRO A 166 18.77 -0.82 -12.15
N PHE A 167 18.26 -0.72 -13.38
CA PHE A 167 16.95 -1.22 -13.76
C PHE A 167 17.02 -2.73 -14.02
N ARG A 168 17.01 -3.50 -12.97
CA ARG A 168 16.95 -4.96 -13.01
C ARG A 168 16.27 -5.49 -11.76
N VAL A 169 15.70 -6.65 -11.86
CA VAL A 169 15.36 -7.44 -10.66
C VAL A 169 16.68 -7.79 -9.99
N PRO A 170 16.85 -7.58 -8.67
CA PRO A 170 18.05 -7.97 -7.96
C PRO A 170 18.37 -9.46 -8.12
N ASP A 171 19.62 -9.82 -7.91
CA ASP A 171 20.02 -11.21 -7.93
C ASP A 171 19.34 -12.00 -6.80
N ARG A 172 19.15 -13.31 -7.00
CA ARG A 172 18.38 -14.17 -6.09
C ARG A 172 18.78 -14.03 -4.61
N ALA A 173 20.04 -13.74 -4.33
CA ALA A 173 20.55 -13.52 -2.99
C ALA A 173 20.14 -12.16 -2.37
N GLU A 174 19.93 -11.13 -3.22
CA GLU A 174 19.56 -9.77 -2.80
C GLU A 174 18.04 -9.57 -2.77
N VAL A 175 17.26 -10.44 -3.48
CA VAL A 175 15.79 -10.29 -3.59
C VAL A 175 15.12 -10.21 -2.22
N PRO A 176 15.39 -11.12 -1.24
CA PRO A 176 14.63 -11.10 0.01
C PRO A 176 14.72 -9.76 0.76
N GLU A 177 15.94 -9.23 0.94
CA GLU A 177 16.17 -7.94 1.62
C GLU A 177 15.56 -6.77 0.84
N ARG A 178 15.68 -6.78 -0.49
CA ARG A 178 15.19 -5.70 -1.34
C ARG A 178 13.68 -5.77 -1.57
N LEU A 179 13.10 -6.97 -1.57
CA LEU A 179 11.67 -7.18 -1.73
C LEU A 179 10.91 -6.62 -0.52
N GLU A 180 11.46 -6.72 0.69
CA GLU A 180 10.87 -6.14 1.89
C GLU A 180 10.50 -4.65 1.67
N PHE A 181 11.39 -3.85 1.07
CA PHE A 181 11.11 -2.44 0.80
C PHE A 181 9.99 -2.24 -0.24
N VAL A 182 9.86 -3.16 -1.19
CA VAL A 182 8.76 -3.14 -2.18
C VAL A 182 7.44 -3.46 -1.48
N LEU A 183 7.41 -4.51 -0.68
CA LEU A 183 6.23 -4.94 0.06
C LEU A 183 5.78 -3.89 1.06
N ASP A 184 6.72 -3.28 1.81
CA ASP A 184 6.45 -2.15 2.70
C ASP A 184 5.84 -0.96 1.96
N ALA A 185 6.32 -0.64 0.76
CA ALA A 185 5.77 0.45 -0.04
C ALA A 185 4.35 0.14 -0.52
N ILE A 186 4.06 -1.09 -0.94
CA ILE A 186 2.71 -1.52 -1.31
C ILE A 186 1.78 -1.47 -0.10
N TYR A 187 2.24 -1.97 1.05
CA TYR A 187 1.44 -1.94 2.28
C TYR A 187 1.17 -0.51 2.77
N ALA A 188 2.15 0.38 2.65
CA ALA A 188 1.95 1.80 2.96
C ALA A 188 0.90 2.45 2.05
N ALA A 189 0.86 2.11 0.76
CA ALA A 189 -0.17 2.56 -0.16
C ALA A 189 -1.56 2.00 0.23
N PHE A 190 -1.63 0.70 0.56
CA PHE A 190 -2.85 0.07 1.03
C PHE A 190 -3.40 0.75 2.29
N THR A 191 -2.56 0.94 3.30
CA THR A 191 -2.98 1.57 4.56
C THR A 191 -3.39 3.03 4.38
N ALA A 192 -2.73 3.78 3.50
CA ALA A 192 -3.12 5.16 3.16
C ALA A 192 -4.52 5.22 2.52
N GLY A 193 -4.87 4.25 1.66
CA GLY A 193 -6.23 4.11 1.11
C GLY A 193 -7.24 3.58 2.11
N TRP A 194 -6.79 2.69 2.99
CA TRP A 194 -7.62 2.03 4.00
C TRP A 194 -8.08 2.97 5.12
N THR A 195 -7.27 3.97 5.44
CA THR A 195 -7.57 4.96 6.50
C THR A 195 -8.47 6.10 6.06
N ASP A 196 -9.08 6.05 4.85
CA ASP A 196 -10.07 7.06 4.46
C ASP A 196 -11.34 6.92 5.32
N PRO A 197 -11.53 7.82 6.30
CA PRO A 197 -12.52 7.61 7.36
C PRO A 197 -13.95 7.74 6.88
N ALA A 198 -14.20 8.55 5.89
CA ALA A 198 -15.55 8.93 5.50
C ALA A 198 -15.94 8.43 4.10
N GLY A 199 -15.03 7.78 3.37
CA GLY A 199 -15.24 7.45 1.97
C GLY A 199 -15.53 8.70 1.14
N THR A 200 -15.13 9.87 1.63
CA THR A 200 -15.44 11.19 1.06
C THR A 200 -14.51 11.54 -0.09
N GLU A 201 -13.34 10.88 -0.18
CA GLU A 201 -12.43 11.07 -1.31
C GLU A 201 -12.42 9.83 -2.23
N PRO A 202 -13.09 9.87 -3.39
CA PRO A 202 -13.08 8.76 -4.35
C PRO A 202 -11.66 8.32 -4.75
N ARG A 203 -10.69 9.26 -4.72
CA ARG A 203 -9.28 8.99 -5.04
C ARG A 203 -8.57 8.12 -4.02
N ARG A 204 -8.95 8.18 -2.73
CA ARG A 204 -8.38 7.31 -1.70
C ARG A 204 -8.93 5.89 -1.74
N ARG A 205 -10.20 5.72 -2.10
CA ARG A 205 -10.79 4.38 -2.29
C ARG A 205 -10.01 3.56 -3.30
N ASN A 206 -9.55 4.19 -4.38
CA ASN A 206 -8.79 3.52 -5.41
C ASN A 206 -7.40 3.06 -4.94
N LEU A 207 -6.81 3.69 -3.92
CA LEU A 207 -5.47 3.35 -3.46
C LEU A 207 -5.35 1.95 -2.85
N SER A 208 -6.33 1.52 -2.05
CA SER A 208 -6.32 0.16 -1.51
C SER A 208 -6.54 -0.88 -2.62
N ASP A 209 -7.41 -0.59 -3.59
CA ASP A 209 -7.65 -1.47 -4.73
C ASP A 209 -6.40 -1.58 -5.61
N GLU A 210 -5.73 -0.46 -5.86
CA GLU A 210 -4.47 -0.43 -6.61
C GLU A 210 -3.31 -1.10 -5.86
N ALA A 211 -3.25 -0.97 -4.54
CA ALA A 211 -2.27 -1.70 -3.73
C ALA A 211 -2.50 -3.22 -3.79
N ILE A 212 -3.76 -3.68 -3.76
CA ILE A 212 -4.12 -5.09 -3.97
C ILE A 212 -3.71 -5.53 -5.37
N TRP A 213 -3.93 -4.69 -6.39
CA TRP A 213 -3.50 -4.99 -7.75
C TRP A 213 -1.97 -5.13 -7.83
N LEU A 214 -1.19 -4.24 -7.19
CA LEU A 214 0.27 -4.37 -7.08
C LEU A 214 0.68 -5.67 -6.36
N GLY A 215 -0.01 -6.02 -5.27
CA GLY A 215 0.20 -7.28 -4.58
C GLY A 215 -0.03 -8.50 -5.49
N ARG A 216 -1.12 -8.50 -6.27
CA ARG A 216 -1.39 -9.55 -7.27
C ARG A 216 -0.31 -9.60 -8.35
N LEU A 217 0.19 -8.45 -8.79
CA LEU A 217 1.28 -8.38 -9.75
C LEU A 217 2.57 -8.99 -9.18
N ILE A 218 2.96 -8.63 -7.95
CA ILE A 218 4.14 -9.21 -7.29
C ILE A 218 4.02 -10.72 -7.18
N VAL A 219 2.88 -11.24 -6.71
CA VAL A 219 2.64 -12.69 -6.60
C VAL A 219 2.69 -13.37 -7.97
N SER A 220 2.19 -12.74 -9.05
CA SER A 220 2.29 -13.30 -10.40
C SER A 220 3.73 -13.38 -10.92
N LEU A 221 4.62 -12.51 -10.45
CA LEU A 221 6.02 -12.44 -10.84
C LEU A 221 6.95 -13.24 -9.90
N LEU A 222 6.53 -13.40 -8.64
CA LEU A 222 7.24 -14.15 -7.58
C LEU A 222 6.26 -15.10 -6.86
N PRO A 223 5.76 -16.14 -7.54
CA PRO A 223 4.67 -16.97 -7.02
C PRO A 223 5.05 -17.85 -5.83
N GLU A 224 6.32 -18.03 -5.55
CA GLU A 224 6.85 -18.85 -4.44
C GLU A 224 7.40 -18.01 -3.29
N ASP A 225 7.22 -16.68 -3.33
CA ASP A 225 7.71 -15.83 -2.26
C ASP A 225 6.66 -15.73 -1.12
N PRO A 226 6.99 -16.22 0.12
CA PRO A 226 6.02 -16.31 1.20
C PRO A 226 5.56 -14.94 1.73
N GLU A 227 6.41 -13.92 1.68
CA GLU A 227 6.05 -12.57 2.14
C GLU A 227 5.19 -11.83 1.13
N ALA A 228 5.42 -12.03 -0.17
CA ALA A 228 4.53 -11.50 -1.21
C ALA A 228 3.12 -12.12 -1.12
N LEU A 229 3.06 -13.45 -0.95
CA LEU A 229 1.81 -14.18 -0.71
C LEU A 229 1.12 -13.71 0.58
N GLY A 230 1.89 -13.57 1.67
CA GLY A 230 1.43 -13.08 2.97
C GLY A 230 0.86 -11.66 2.89
N LEU A 231 1.54 -10.73 2.24
CA LEU A 231 1.06 -9.37 2.05
C LEU A 231 -0.26 -9.32 1.27
N LEU A 232 -0.35 -10.07 0.16
CA LEU A 232 -1.59 -10.11 -0.61
C LEU A 232 -2.74 -10.70 0.23
N ALA A 233 -2.51 -11.81 0.94
CA ALA A 233 -3.48 -12.39 1.85
C ALA A 233 -3.94 -11.40 2.92
N LEU A 234 -3.01 -10.68 3.56
CA LEU A 234 -3.30 -9.64 4.56
C LEU A 234 -4.22 -8.55 4.02
N MET A 235 -3.90 -8.03 2.83
CA MET A 235 -4.71 -7.00 2.18
C MET A 235 -6.11 -7.51 1.82
N LEU A 236 -6.23 -8.74 1.31
CA LEU A 236 -7.51 -9.35 0.97
C LEU A 236 -8.38 -9.60 2.22
N TYR A 237 -7.81 -10.09 3.32
CA TYR A 237 -8.55 -10.23 4.59
C TYR A 237 -9.06 -8.89 5.12
N ALA A 238 -8.25 -7.84 5.00
CA ALA A 238 -8.67 -6.51 5.42
C ALA A 238 -9.80 -6.01 4.50
N ASP A 239 -9.65 -6.16 3.19
CA ASP A 239 -10.62 -5.70 2.20
C ASP A 239 -11.96 -6.43 2.28
N ALA A 240 -11.94 -7.73 2.55
CA ALA A 240 -13.13 -8.54 2.77
C ALA A 240 -14.09 -7.97 3.83
N ARG A 241 -13.56 -7.17 4.77
CA ARG A 241 -14.33 -6.54 5.84
C ARG A 241 -14.70 -5.08 5.57
N ARG A 242 -14.35 -4.54 4.40
CA ARG A 242 -14.53 -3.12 4.06
C ARG A 242 -15.98 -2.68 4.29
N ALA A 243 -16.95 -3.44 3.79
CA ALA A 243 -18.38 -3.13 3.92
C ALA A 243 -18.89 -3.16 5.38
N ALA A 244 -18.30 -4.00 6.24
CA ALA A 244 -18.72 -4.19 7.61
C ALA A 244 -18.11 -3.18 8.61
N ARG A 245 -17.16 -2.33 8.16
CA ARG A 245 -16.44 -1.39 9.06
C ARG A 245 -17.23 -0.15 9.43
N ARG A 246 -18.25 0.18 8.65
CA ARG A 246 -19.06 1.38 8.87
C ARG A 246 -20.53 1.10 8.65
N THR A 247 -21.37 1.83 9.39
CA THR A 247 -22.80 1.88 9.11
C THR A 247 -23.07 2.69 7.83
N GLN A 248 -24.31 2.65 7.35
CA GLN A 248 -24.77 3.50 6.23
C GLN A 248 -24.60 4.99 6.52
N ASP A 249 -24.70 5.38 7.81
CA ASP A 249 -24.52 6.76 8.29
C ASP A 249 -23.03 7.11 8.52
N GLY A 250 -22.10 6.21 8.18
CA GLY A 250 -20.65 6.44 8.28
C GLY A 250 -20.05 6.24 9.67
N GLU A 251 -20.80 5.72 10.65
CA GLU A 251 -20.28 5.40 11.98
C GLU A 251 -19.32 4.20 11.94
N TYR A 252 -18.24 4.27 12.70
CA TYR A 252 -17.24 3.21 12.77
C TYR A 252 -17.73 2.01 13.58
N ILE A 253 -17.59 0.81 13.02
CA ILE A 253 -17.94 -0.46 13.66
C ILE A 253 -16.65 -1.20 14.05
N PRO A 254 -16.35 -1.37 15.35
CA PRO A 254 -15.22 -2.18 15.82
C PRO A 254 -15.31 -3.63 15.34
N LEU A 255 -14.15 -4.28 15.20
CA LEU A 255 -14.05 -5.63 14.63
C LEU A 255 -14.96 -6.66 15.36
N ASP A 256 -15.04 -6.58 16.69
CA ASP A 256 -15.88 -7.46 17.51
C ASP A 256 -17.39 -7.26 17.31
N LYS A 257 -17.78 -6.11 16.77
CA LYS A 257 -19.18 -5.72 16.51
C LYS A 257 -19.57 -5.80 15.04
N GLN A 258 -18.62 -6.11 14.15
CA GLN A 258 -18.91 -6.22 12.71
C GLN A 258 -19.84 -7.42 12.43
N ASP A 259 -20.79 -7.19 11.54
CA ASP A 259 -21.62 -8.27 11.00
C ASP A 259 -20.77 -9.17 10.08
N ILE A 260 -20.65 -10.42 10.49
CA ILE A 260 -19.87 -11.44 9.75
C ILE A 260 -20.53 -11.76 8.40
N ALA A 261 -21.86 -11.63 8.28
CA ALA A 261 -22.57 -11.88 7.03
C ALA A 261 -22.24 -10.83 5.94
N ALA A 262 -21.78 -9.64 6.35
CA ALA A 262 -21.34 -8.59 5.45
C ALA A 262 -19.87 -8.74 4.98
N TRP A 263 -19.17 -9.78 5.43
CA TRP A 263 -17.80 -10.04 4.99
C TRP A 263 -17.79 -10.76 3.65
N ASP A 264 -16.93 -10.29 2.74
CA ASP A 264 -16.75 -10.89 1.41
C ASP A 264 -16.08 -12.27 1.54
N THR A 265 -16.86 -13.30 1.23
CA THR A 265 -16.44 -14.71 1.34
C THR A 265 -15.38 -15.06 0.31
N ASP A 266 -15.51 -14.55 -0.93
CA ASP A 266 -14.60 -14.89 -2.03
C ASP A 266 -13.20 -14.32 -1.76
N LEU A 267 -13.11 -13.09 -1.22
CA LEU A 267 -11.83 -12.50 -0.81
C LEU A 267 -11.19 -13.26 0.35
N ILE A 268 -11.99 -13.74 1.30
CA ILE A 268 -11.49 -14.56 2.42
C ILE A 268 -10.92 -15.88 1.92
N GLU A 269 -11.64 -16.59 1.02
CA GLU A 269 -11.19 -17.86 0.45
C GLU A 269 -9.90 -17.68 -0.36
N GLN A 270 -9.79 -16.62 -1.15
CA GLN A 270 -8.55 -16.27 -1.84
C GLN A 270 -7.39 -16.02 -0.85
N ALA A 271 -7.64 -15.28 0.23
CA ALA A 271 -6.63 -15.00 1.25
C ALA A 271 -6.18 -16.28 1.98
N GLU A 272 -7.12 -17.18 2.32
CA GLU A 272 -6.81 -18.48 2.94
C GLU A 272 -5.94 -19.34 2.01
N ALA A 273 -6.25 -19.40 0.71
CA ALA A 273 -5.47 -20.15 -0.27
C ALA A 273 -4.04 -19.61 -0.40
N LEU A 274 -3.87 -18.28 -0.47
CA LEU A 274 -2.55 -17.63 -0.52
C LEU A 274 -1.74 -17.88 0.75
N LEU A 275 -2.37 -17.79 1.92
CA LEU A 275 -1.71 -18.04 3.20
C LEU A 275 -1.28 -19.49 3.35
N LEU A 276 -2.10 -20.43 2.90
CA LEU A 276 -1.76 -21.86 2.85
C LEU A 276 -0.55 -22.10 1.92
N GLN A 277 -0.54 -21.47 0.74
CA GLN A 277 0.60 -21.54 -0.18
C GLN A 277 1.86 -20.94 0.48
N ALA A 278 1.78 -19.78 1.11
CA ALA A 278 2.89 -19.16 1.83
C ALA A 278 3.47 -20.08 2.91
N SER A 279 2.60 -20.77 3.67
CA SER A 279 3.02 -21.69 4.73
C SER A 279 3.81 -22.90 4.21
N SER A 280 3.62 -23.27 2.94
CA SER A 280 4.35 -24.37 2.30
C SER A 280 5.75 -23.99 1.80
N CYS A 281 6.08 -22.70 1.75
CA CYS A 281 7.38 -22.20 1.27
C CYS A 281 8.53 -22.39 2.28
N GLY A 282 8.26 -22.82 3.52
CA GLY A 282 9.27 -23.16 4.53
C GLY A 282 9.96 -21.98 5.19
N ALA A 283 9.50 -20.75 4.95
CA ALA A 283 9.96 -19.53 5.61
C ALA A 283 8.78 -18.81 6.24
N VAL A 284 9.01 -18.19 7.40
CA VAL A 284 7.98 -17.41 8.10
C VAL A 284 8.46 -15.97 8.21
N GLY A 285 7.67 -15.05 7.69
CA GLY A 285 7.96 -13.63 7.72
C GLY A 285 6.84 -12.81 8.35
N ARG A 286 7.03 -11.48 8.34
CA ARG A 286 6.14 -10.51 8.97
C ARG A 286 4.74 -10.53 8.36
N PHE A 287 4.63 -10.37 7.05
CA PHE A 287 3.33 -10.25 6.37
C PHE A 287 2.54 -11.57 6.43
N GLN A 288 3.24 -12.70 6.40
CA GLN A 288 2.62 -14.00 6.60
C GLN A 288 2.02 -14.12 8.01
N LEU A 289 2.73 -13.68 9.05
CA LEU A 289 2.20 -13.68 10.42
C LEU A 289 1.03 -12.70 10.60
N GLU A 290 1.12 -11.50 10.03
CA GLU A 290 0.03 -10.53 10.05
C GLU A 290 -1.22 -11.09 9.35
N ALA A 291 -1.08 -11.78 8.21
CA ALA A 291 -2.16 -12.48 7.54
C ALA A 291 -2.75 -13.64 8.37
N ALA A 292 -1.89 -14.42 9.02
CA ALA A 292 -2.31 -15.52 9.89
C ALA A 292 -3.15 -15.03 11.09
N ILE A 293 -2.81 -13.85 11.65
CA ILE A 293 -3.63 -13.20 12.69
C ILE A 293 -5.01 -12.86 12.13
N GLN A 294 -5.11 -12.34 10.90
CA GLN A 294 -6.41 -12.07 10.28
C GLN A 294 -7.21 -13.37 10.05
N SER A 295 -6.57 -14.44 9.59
CA SER A 295 -7.19 -15.77 9.44
C SER A 295 -7.76 -16.27 10.78
N ALA A 296 -7.00 -16.16 11.88
CA ALA A 296 -7.46 -16.53 13.21
C ALA A 296 -8.68 -15.71 13.69
N HIS A 297 -8.80 -14.43 13.30
CA HIS A 297 -10.00 -13.64 13.51
C HIS A 297 -11.17 -14.11 12.64
N VAL A 298 -10.92 -14.53 11.41
CA VAL A 298 -11.94 -15.01 10.46
C VAL A 298 -12.56 -16.34 10.88
N VAL A 299 -11.84 -17.16 11.65
CA VAL A 299 -12.35 -18.43 12.22
C VAL A 299 -13.69 -18.26 12.93
N ARG A 300 -13.97 -17.09 13.50
CA ARG A 300 -15.27 -16.80 14.14
C ARG A 300 -16.49 -16.98 13.22
N ARG A 301 -16.33 -16.97 11.90
CA ARG A 301 -17.41 -17.30 10.94
C ARG A 301 -17.91 -18.73 11.11
N ARG A 302 -17.04 -19.64 11.57
CA ARG A 302 -17.34 -21.06 11.75
C ARG A 302 -17.62 -21.42 13.21
N THR A 303 -16.94 -20.76 14.15
CA THR A 303 -16.96 -21.11 15.59
C THR A 303 -17.74 -20.12 16.45
N GLY A 304 -18.14 -18.98 15.89
CA GLY A 304 -18.80 -17.89 16.63
C GLY A 304 -17.84 -16.96 17.38
N HIS A 305 -16.59 -17.37 17.58
CA HIS A 305 -15.56 -16.57 18.28
C HIS A 305 -14.19 -16.71 17.62
N PRO A 306 -13.29 -15.70 17.77
CA PRO A 306 -11.92 -15.78 17.31
C PRO A 306 -11.13 -16.84 18.10
N ASP A 307 -10.07 -17.36 17.49
CA ASP A 307 -9.11 -18.21 18.20
C ASP A 307 -8.06 -17.32 18.90
N TRP A 308 -8.44 -16.81 20.09
CA TRP A 308 -7.58 -15.91 20.85
C TRP A 308 -6.26 -16.52 21.27
N GLN A 309 -6.22 -17.85 21.53
CA GLN A 309 -4.98 -18.54 21.89
C GLN A 309 -3.99 -18.54 20.72
N ALA A 310 -4.47 -18.85 19.50
CA ALA A 310 -3.66 -18.78 18.30
C ALA A 310 -3.22 -17.33 18.02
N ILE A 311 -4.10 -16.35 18.19
CA ILE A 311 -3.80 -14.93 17.98
C ILE A 311 -2.67 -14.46 18.90
N VAL A 312 -2.66 -14.84 20.19
CA VAL A 312 -1.57 -14.50 21.12
C VAL A 312 -0.24 -15.12 20.66
N GLY A 313 -0.24 -16.41 20.30
CA GLY A 313 0.96 -17.07 19.80
C GLY A 313 1.52 -16.45 18.51
N LEU A 314 0.64 -16.04 17.59
CA LEU A 314 1.03 -15.36 16.37
C LEU A 314 1.62 -13.95 16.65
N TYR A 315 1.04 -13.21 17.61
CA TYR A 315 1.63 -11.94 18.05
C TYR A 315 2.97 -12.11 18.77
N ASP A 316 3.17 -13.21 19.52
CA ASP A 316 4.47 -13.54 20.12
C ASP A 316 5.53 -13.73 19.03
N ALA A 317 5.23 -14.51 18.00
CA ALA A 317 6.11 -14.71 16.87
C ALA A 317 6.39 -13.41 16.10
N LEU A 318 5.35 -12.63 15.83
CA LEU A 318 5.47 -11.36 15.13
C LEU A 318 6.30 -10.33 15.91
N TRP A 319 6.13 -10.29 17.22
CA TRP A 319 6.93 -9.41 18.08
C TRP A 319 8.41 -9.82 18.11
N ALA A 320 8.69 -11.12 18.16
CA ALA A 320 10.07 -11.63 18.10
C ALA A 320 10.81 -11.21 16.81
N ILE A 321 10.08 -11.10 15.69
CA ILE A 321 10.65 -10.67 14.39
C ILE A 321 10.78 -9.15 14.31
N THR A 322 9.74 -8.39 14.76
CA THR A 322 9.63 -6.96 14.46
C THR A 322 10.10 -6.05 15.60
N GLY A 323 10.02 -6.50 16.86
CA GLY A 323 10.22 -5.65 18.04
C GLY A 323 9.27 -4.42 18.06
N SER A 324 8.15 -4.46 17.33
CA SER A 324 7.28 -3.32 17.12
C SER A 324 6.39 -3.06 18.35
N PRO A 325 6.38 -1.85 18.92
CA PRO A 325 5.48 -1.52 20.02
C PRO A 325 4.00 -1.61 19.63
N VAL A 326 3.65 -1.44 18.35
CA VAL A 326 2.29 -1.62 17.84
C VAL A 326 1.85 -3.08 17.95
N VAL A 327 2.75 -4.00 17.60
CA VAL A 327 2.53 -5.45 17.77
C VAL A 327 2.33 -5.79 19.25
N ALA A 328 3.15 -5.22 20.14
CA ALA A 328 3.03 -5.44 21.57
C ALA A 328 1.71 -4.92 22.16
N ILE A 329 1.19 -3.80 21.67
CA ILE A 329 -0.15 -3.28 22.05
C ILE A 329 -1.25 -4.26 21.65
N ASN A 330 -1.23 -4.74 20.41
CA ASN A 330 -2.24 -5.67 19.90
C ASN A 330 -2.15 -7.03 20.61
N ARG A 331 -0.92 -7.48 20.91
CA ARG A 331 -0.68 -8.66 21.75
C ARG A 331 -1.31 -8.50 23.14
N ALA A 332 -1.11 -7.36 23.80
CA ALA A 332 -1.69 -7.08 25.11
C ALA A 332 -3.22 -7.12 25.08
N ALA A 333 -3.83 -6.59 24.01
CA ALA A 333 -5.27 -6.67 23.83
C ALA A 333 -5.75 -8.12 23.64
N ALA A 334 -5.05 -8.94 22.84
CA ALA A 334 -5.35 -10.35 22.66
C ALA A 334 -5.14 -11.16 23.96
N LEU A 335 -4.08 -10.85 24.70
CA LEU A 335 -3.81 -11.49 26.01
C LEU A 335 -4.92 -11.23 27.02
N ALA A 336 -5.55 -10.07 26.95
CA ALA A 336 -6.69 -9.73 27.79
C ALA A 336 -7.94 -10.60 27.52
N GLU A 337 -8.09 -11.17 26.33
CA GLU A 337 -9.16 -12.09 26.01
C GLU A 337 -8.88 -13.53 26.52
N VAL A 338 -7.58 -13.90 26.64
CA VAL A 338 -7.18 -15.23 27.09
C VAL A 338 -6.99 -15.27 28.61
N ALA A 339 -6.30 -14.28 29.18
CA ALA A 339 -5.84 -14.28 30.57
C ALA A 339 -6.51 -13.19 31.43
N GLY A 340 -7.49 -12.46 30.88
CA GLY A 340 -8.21 -11.40 31.56
C GLY A 340 -7.58 -10.01 31.44
N ALA A 341 -8.38 -8.98 31.68
CA ALA A 341 -8.01 -7.57 31.44
C ALA A 341 -6.79 -7.13 32.26
N ALA A 342 -6.58 -7.66 33.47
CA ALA A 342 -5.44 -7.34 34.30
C ALA A 342 -4.12 -7.79 33.66
N ALA A 343 -4.07 -8.98 33.03
CA ALA A 343 -2.89 -9.48 32.34
C ALA A 343 -2.57 -8.61 31.11
N GLY A 344 -3.60 -8.22 30.34
CA GLY A 344 -3.43 -7.30 29.21
C GLY A 344 -2.94 -5.93 29.64
N LEU A 345 -3.47 -5.38 30.74
CA LEU A 345 -3.04 -4.09 31.27
C LEU A 345 -1.59 -4.11 31.73
N ALA A 346 -1.18 -5.16 32.47
CA ALA A 346 0.21 -5.34 32.90
C ALA A 346 1.19 -5.41 31.69
N ALA A 347 0.79 -6.09 30.61
CA ALA A 347 1.58 -6.13 29.38
C ALA A 347 1.72 -4.73 28.73
N LEU A 348 0.67 -3.90 28.73
CA LEU A 348 0.72 -2.51 28.24
C LEU A 348 1.59 -1.61 29.14
N GLU A 349 1.53 -1.79 30.45
CA GLU A 349 2.34 -1.02 31.37
C GLU A 349 3.83 -1.24 31.18
N GLY A 350 4.23 -2.44 30.77
CA GLY A 350 5.61 -2.75 30.35
C GLY A 350 6.10 -1.91 29.16
N LEU A 351 5.20 -1.29 28.42
CA LEU A 351 5.53 -0.42 27.27
C LEU A 351 5.53 1.07 27.61
N SER A 352 5.18 1.46 28.83
CA SER A 352 4.96 2.86 29.24
C SER A 352 6.20 3.77 29.09
N GLY A 353 7.41 3.19 29.06
CA GLY A 353 8.67 3.90 28.83
C GLY A 353 8.98 4.20 27.38
N ASP A 354 8.23 3.70 26.41
CA ASP A 354 8.48 3.94 24.98
C ASP A 354 7.89 5.30 24.56
N ALA A 355 8.77 6.28 24.31
CA ALA A 355 8.37 7.62 23.92
C ALA A 355 7.54 7.67 22.64
N ARG A 356 7.64 6.67 21.75
CA ARG A 356 6.85 6.57 20.50
C ARG A 356 5.36 6.40 20.77
N LEU A 357 4.98 5.89 21.93
CA LEU A 357 3.59 5.64 22.32
C LEU A 357 2.88 6.85 22.94
N ALA A 358 3.63 7.87 23.34
CA ALA A 358 3.08 9.06 24.00
C ALA A 358 2.00 9.77 23.15
N GLU A 359 2.18 9.78 21.82
CA GLU A 359 1.25 10.39 20.85
C GLU A 359 0.58 9.34 19.95
N TYR A 360 0.65 8.06 20.31
CA TYR A 360 0.04 6.99 19.53
C TYR A 360 -1.37 6.68 20.05
N GLN A 361 -2.38 7.17 19.35
CA GLN A 361 -3.79 7.07 19.73
C GLN A 361 -4.25 5.65 20.11
N PRO A 362 -3.92 4.57 19.34
CA PRO A 362 -4.38 3.22 19.67
C PRO A 362 -3.88 2.68 21.00
N TYR A 363 -2.68 3.10 21.45
CA TYR A 363 -2.16 2.75 22.76
C TYR A 363 -3.10 3.26 23.88
N TRP A 364 -3.50 4.53 23.81
CA TRP A 364 -4.36 5.14 24.81
C TRP A 364 -5.77 4.57 24.78
N ALA A 365 -6.29 4.25 23.58
CA ALA A 365 -7.61 3.61 23.44
C ALA A 365 -7.61 2.17 24.00
N ALA A 366 -6.58 1.38 23.72
CA ALA A 366 -6.43 0.03 24.28
C ALA A 366 -6.30 0.06 25.80
N ARG A 367 -5.44 0.96 26.32
CA ARG A 367 -5.26 1.15 27.76
C ARG A 367 -6.57 1.55 28.45
N ALA A 368 -7.31 2.52 27.90
CA ALA A 368 -8.60 2.94 28.42
C ALA A 368 -9.60 1.77 28.49
N GLY A 369 -9.72 1.00 27.43
CA GLY A 369 -10.60 -0.17 27.40
C GLY A 369 -10.25 -1.24 28.45
N LEU A 370 -8.96 -1.50 28.68
CA LEU A 370 -8.51 -2.44 29.70
C LEU A 370 -8.73 -1.91 31.13
N LEU A 371 -8.49 -0.61 31.35
CA LEU A 371 -8.77 0.04 32.64
C LEU A 371 -10.26 -0.01 32.99
N VAL A 372 -11.17 0.15 32.02
CA VAL A 372 -12.61 -0.05 32.26
C VAL A 372 -12.90 -1.47 32.72
N ARG A 373 -12.32 -2.46 32.05
CA ARG A 373 -12.54 -3.89 32.38
C ARG A 373 -11.94 -4.31 33.72
N THR A 374 -10.96 -3.55 34.23
CA THR A 374 -10.40 -3.75 35.59
C THR A 374 -11.04 -2.91 36.66
N GLY A 375 -12.01 -2.03 36.30
CA GLY A 375 -12.70 -1.15 37.24
C GLY A 375 -11.96 0.14 37.60
N ALA A 376 -10.82 0.43 36.99
CA ALA A 376 -10.04 1.66 37.23
C ALA A 376 -10.62 2.83 36.42
N LEU A 377 -11.81 3.28 36.78
CA LEU A 377 -12.62 4.20 35.94
C LEU A 377 -12.04 5.60 35.84
N THR A 378 -11.34 6.10 36.86
CA THR A 378 -10.70 7.42 36.84
C THR A 378 -9.58 7.46 35.83
N GLU A 379 -8.69 6.48 35.88
CA GLU A 379 -7.57 6.32 34.94
C GLU A 379 -8.06 6.02 33.51
N ALA A 380 -9.15 5.25 33.38
CA ALA A 380 -9.80 4.98 32.10
C ALA A 380 -10.31 6.28 31.45
N SER A 381 -10.94 7.18 32.23
CA SER A 381 -11.42 8.48 31.74
C SER A 381 -10.26 9.33 31.19
N ALA A 382 -9.16 9.43 31.94
CA ALA A 382 -7.98 10.18 31.52
C ALA A 382 -7.35 9.58 30.25
N ALA A 383 -7.28 8.25 30.14
CA ALA A 383 -6.77 7.58 28.94
C ALA A 383 -7.67 7.79 27.72
N TYR A 384 -9.00 7.77 27.87
CA TYR A 384 -9.93 8.12 26.79
C TYR A 384 -9.79 9.57 26.35
N GLU A 385 -9.65 10.53 27.27
CA GLU A 385 -9.43 11.94 26.92
C GLU A 385 -8.17 12.10 26.07
N ARG A 386 -7.09 11.42 26.43
CA ARG A 386 -5.87 11.43 25.63
C ARG A 386 -6.09 10.79 24.25
N ALA A 387 -6.75 9.63 24.17
CA ALA A 387 -7.06 8.98 22.90
C ALA A 387 -7.95 9.86 22.00
N ILE A 388 -8.98 10.51 22.54
CA ILE A 388 -9.87 11.41 21.81
C ILE A 388 -9.10 12.61 21.25
N GLY A 389 -8.18 13.20 22.04
CA GLY A 389 -7.37 14.33 21.61
C GLY A 389 -6.41 14.01 20.46
N LEU A 390 -5.96 12.75 20.38
CA LEU A 390 -5.04 12.29 19.33
C LEU A 390 -5.76 11.75 18.09
N GLU A 391 -7.07 11.46 18.18
CA GLU A 391 -7.82 10.84 17.09
C GLU A 391 -8.14 11.84 15.98
N THR A 392 -7.88 11.45 14.73
CA THR A 392 -8.15 12.26 13.55
C THR A 392 -9.45 11.86 12.82
N ASP A 393 -9.85 10.56 12.92
CA ASP A 393 -11.10 10.07 12.34
C ASP A 393 -12.31 10.52 13.17
N PRO A 394 -13.23 11.34 12.61
CA PRO A 394 -14.40 11.81 13.36
C PRO A 394 -15.30 10.68 13.87
N ALA A 395 -15.43 9.56 13.15
CA ALA A 395 -16.29 8.46 13.55
C ALA A 395 -15.66 7.64 14.70
N VAL A 396 -14.34 7.40 14.64
CA VAL A 396 -13.60 6.76 15.73
C VAL A 396 -13.61 7.67 16.97
N ARG A 397 -13.43 8.97 16.78
CA ARG A 397 -13.51 9.96 17.86
C ARG A 397 -14.88 9.94 18.55
N ARG A 398 -15.99 9.88 17.79
CA ARG A 398 -17.35 9.74 18.35
C ARG A 398 -17.49 8.46 19.15
N LEU A 399 -17.01 7.32 18.65
CA LEU A 399 -17.03 6.05 19.38
C LEU A 399 -16.28 6.14 20.72
N LEU A 400 -15.08 6.71 20.71
CA LEU A 400 -14.30 6.90 21.95
C LEU A 400 -15.02 7.81 22.95
N TRP A 401 -15.65 8.86 22.44
CA TRP A 401 -16.45 9.80 23.25
C TRP A 401 -17.66 9.10 23.89
N GLN A 402 -18.38 8.28 23.13
CA GLN A 402 -19.50 7.48 23.65
C GLN A 402 -19.05 6.53 24.76
N ARG A 403 -17.94 5.81 24.55
CA ARG A 403 -17.36 4.92 25.56
C ARG A 403 -16.94 5.67 26.84
N SER A 404 -16.30 6.82 26.69
CA SER A 404 -15.93 7.68 27.82
C SER A 404 -17.14 8.19 28.58
N SER A 405 -18.22 8.59 27.89
CA SER A 405 -19.43 9.08 28.48
C SER A 405 -20.18 8.01 29.30
N GLN A 406 -20.17 6.76 28.81
CA GLN A 406 -20.79 5.62 29.54
C GLN A 406 -20.13 5.38 30.90
N ILE A 407 -18.81 5.60 31.01
CA ILE A 407 -18.08 5.46 32.29
C ILE A 407 -18.52 6.53 33.29
N ARG A 408 -18.76 7.78 32.82
CA ARG A 408 -19.15 8.91 33.69
C ARG A 408 -20.58 8.82 34.20
N GLN A 409 -21.44 8.13 33.46
CA GLN A 409 -22.87 7.98 33.85
C GLN A 409 -23.11 6.85 34.84
N GLY A 410 -22.10 6.01 35.14
CA GLY A 410 -22.28 4.82 35.99
C GLY A 410 -23.09 3.73 35.32
N PRO A 411 -23.19 2.52 35.88
CA PRO A 411 -24.10 1.52 35.38
C PRO A 411 -25.52 2.09 35.47
N LEU A 412 -26.30 2.04 34.36
CA LEU A 412 -27.72 2.37 34.35
C LEU A 412 -28.38 1.59 35.48
N PRO A 413 -29.20 2.22 36.36
CA PRO A 413 -29.96 1.50 37.35
C PRO A 413 -30.84 0.48 36.62
N CYS A 414 -30.80 -0.80 37.06
CA CYS A 414 -31.63 -1.90 36.61
C CYS A 414 -33.12 -1.59 36.65
#